data_617f1424fa7e76e98910d275844ce3d2
#
_entry.id   617f1424fa7e76e98910d275844ce3d2
#
_cell.length_a   1.000
_cell.length_b   1.000
_cell.length_c   1.000
_cell.angle_alpha   90.00
_cell.angle_beta   90.00
_cell.angle_gamma   90.00
#
_symmetry.space_group_name_H-M   'P 1'
#
loop_
_entity.id
_entity.type
_entity.pdbx_description
1 polymer ?
#
loop_
_entity_poly.entity_id
_entity_poly.type
_entity_poly.pdbx_seq_one_letter_code
_entity_poly.pdbx_strand_id
1 'polypeptide(L)'
;MNCRKCKKELPDGAAFCCWCGSRQQPDKSRKKRENGSGSIIPRNGGYMVICRKLGPDGRYISKSKSGFKTQRDARAYAPELRKMLDRPTTVSESVTFGQLYYRWVPFYSPRVSEGEMKSAAAAFKWFSAVHGYQFTAITAHTLQDCIDACPRGKRTKENMKLLARRLYAYAKGENLSPVDFSGSLFAGRDPKGKRPPFTPQEIAAIDRAERQGVPYADYVLVMIYTGFRPTEFLSLTAASYDPVTNALTGGIKTDAGRDRQIPVHPRIKEIVARSVARGGVLFPGPDGRQMNDEQFRVRCFEPLMERLGIEGRVPYSARHSFANFLKAPAAPDKDKIALMGHSDKAQTIYYQTADLSALRAIVEAFPVLSDVN
;
A
#
# COMPACT_ATOMS: atom_id res chain seq x y z
N MET A 1 -61.70 4.46 -45.30
CA MET A 1 -61.70 3.94 -43.91
C MET A 1 -61.58 5.09 -42.92
N ASN A 2 -62.05 4.94 -41.66
CA ASN A 2 -61.97 6.01 -40.67
C ASN A 2 -60.75 5.89 -39.78
N CYS A 3 -60.11 7.01 -39.47
CA CYS A 3 -58.95 7.06 -38.59
C CYS A 3 -59.26 6.49 -37.18
N ARG A 4 -58.41 5.60 -36.66
CA ARG A 4 -58.61 5.00 -35.36
C ARG A 4 -58.53 6.00 -34.21
N LYS A 5 -57.79 7.14 -34.39
CA LYS A 5 -57.58 8.15 -33.35
C LYS A 5 -58.57 9.34 -33.47
N CYS A 6 -58.64 10.01 -34.61
CA CYS A 6 -59.46 11.23 -34.78
C CYS A 6 -60.79 11.00 -35.47
N LYS A 7 -61.08 9.75 -35.88
CA LYS A 7 -62.37 9.32 -36.54
C LYS A 7 -62.67 9.95 -37.89
N LYS A 8 -61.79 10.80 -38.41
CA LYS A 8 -62.02 11.42 -39.77
C LYS A 8 -61.75 10.38 -40.85
N GLU A 9 -62.41 10.58 -41.95
CA GLU A 9 -62.33 9.71 -43.12
C GLU A 9 -60.97 9.78 -43.79
N LEU A 10 -60.47 8.63 -44.23
CA LEU A 10 -59.15 8.45 -44.83
C LEU A 10 -59.29 7.62 -46.11
N PRO A 11 -58.39 7.82 -47.10
CA PRO A 11 -58.28 6.89 -48.22
C PRO A 11 -58.03 5.46 -47.78
N ASP A 12 -58.59 4.51 -48.52
CA ASP A 12 -58.38 3.10 -48.25
C ASP A 12 -56.89 2.73 -48.41
N GLY A 13 -56.36 2.00 -47.40
CA GLY A 13 -54.94 1.59 -47.37
C GLY A 13 -54.00 2.67 -46.83
N ALA A 14 -54.46 3.82 -46.32
CA ALA A 14 -53.59 4.82 -45.72
C ALA A 14 -52.81 4.30 -44.54
N ALA A 15 -51.47 4.39 -44.58
CA ALA A 15 -50.57 3.95 -43.50
C ALA A 15 -50.58 4.91 -42.31
N PHE A 16 -50.83 6.21 -42.56
CA PHE A 16 -50.91 7.29 -41.55
C PHE A 16 -52.12 8.17 -41.80
N CYS A 17 -52.67 8.74 -40.76
CA CYS A 17 -53.79 9.75 -40.91
C CYS A 17 -53.23 11.09 -41.31
N CYS A 18 -53.71 11.64 -42.42
CA CYS A 18 -53.34 12.97 -42.93
C CYS A 18 -53.82 14.15 -42.04
N TRP A 19 -54.72 13.88 -41.08
CA TRP A 19 -55.30 14.89 -40.19
C TRP A 19 -54.61 14.96 -38.83
N CYS A 20 -54.21 13.80 -38.28
CA CYS A 20 -53.65 13.74 -36.93
C CYS A 20 -52.29 12.98 -36.83
N GLY A 21 -51.70 12.58 -37.96
CA GLY A 21 -50.40 11.87 -38.03
C GLY A 21 -50.40 10.46 -37.47
N SER A 22 -51.51 9.94 -36.93
CA SER A 22 -51.54 8.62 -36.30
C SER A 22 -51.40 7.48 -37.32
N ARG A 23 -50.58 6.48 -37.03
CA ARG A 23 -50.42 5.29 -37.87
C ARG A 23 -51.67 4.44 -37.86
N GLN A 24 -52.12 4.00 -39.03
CA GLN A 24 -53.39 3.27 -39.21
C GLN A 24 -53.18 1.76 -39.39
N GLN A 25 -52.06 1.39 -39.96
CA GLN A 25 -51.74 -0.04 -40.06
C GLN A 25 -51.33 -0.62 -38.68
N PRO A 26 -51.79 -1.79 -38.31
CA PRO A 26 -51.28 -2.45 -37.11
C PRO A 26 -49.80 -2.65 -37.26
N ASP A 27 -49.04 -2.17 -36.27
CA ASP A 27 -47.64 -2.58 -36.14
C ASP A 27 -47.63 -4.10 -36.14
N LYS A 28 -46.90 -4.74 -37.06
CA LYS A 28 -46.65 -6.18 -36.95
C LYS A 28 -45.99 -6.35 -35.61
N SER A 29 -46.79 -6.61 -34.57
CA SER A 29 -46.34 -6.66 -33.19
C SER A 29 -45.18 -7.62 -33.13
N ARG A 30 -43.96 -7.07 -32.96
CA ARG A 30 -42.88 -7.88 -32.45
C ARG A 30 -43.44 -8.54 -31.20
N LYS A 31 -43.69 -9.86 -31.27
CA LYS A 31 -44.17 -10.63 -30.12
C LYS A 31 -43.31 -10.21 -28.92
N LYS A 32 -43.93 -9.54 -27.94
CA LYS A 32 -43.21 -9.14 -26.70
C LYS A 32 -42.60 -10.39 -26.17
N ARG A 33 -41.27 -10.41 -26.10
CA ARG A 33 -40.54 -11.53 -25.49
C ARG A 33 -40.97 -11.62 -24.03
N GLU A 34 -41.17 -12.83 -23.53
CA GLU A 34 -41.44 -13.03 -22.12
C GLU A 34 -40.35 -12.39 -21.30
N ASN A 35 -40.73 -11.66 -20.24
CA ASN A 35 -39.79 -11.03 -19.33
C ASN A 35 -38.86 -12.10 -18.79
N GLY A 36 -37.56 -11.94 -19.04
CA GLY A 36 -36.55 -12.86 -18.53
C GLY A 36 -36.03 -13.91 -19.51
N SER A 37 -36.49 -13.94 -20.77
CA SER A 37 -36.00 -14.90 -21.79
C SER A 37 -34.55 -14.66 -22.25
N GLY A 38 -33.83 -13.70 -21.66
CA GLY A 38 -32.46 -13.33 -22.04
C GLY A 38 -32.38 -12.56 -23.36
N SER A 39 -31.29 -11.87 -23.58
CA SER A 39 -30.99 -11.20 -24.84
C SER A 39 -29.96 -12.03 -25.61
N ILE A 40 -30.22 -12.25 -26.90
CA ILE A 40 -29.31 -12.98 -27.79
C ILE A 40 -28.72 -11.93 -28.75
N ILE A 41 -27.40 -11.84 -28.78
CA ILE A 41 -26.64 -10.84 -29.53
C ILE A 41 -25.68 -11.57 -30.49
N PRO A 42 -25.65 -11.22 -31.79
CA PRO A 42 -24.62 -11.68 -32.72
C PRO A 42 -23.23 -11.21 -32.25
N ARG A 43 -22.23 -12.09 -32.28
CA ARG A 43 -20.85 -11.74 -31.90
C ARG A 43 -19.85 -12.69 -32.57
N ASN A 44 -18.87 -12.12 -33.29
CA ASN A 44 -17.74 -12.85 -33.88
C ASN A 44 -18.15 -14.11 -34.68
N GLY A 45 -19.10 -13.99 -35.60
CA GLY A 45 -19.56 -15.10 -36.43
C GLY A 45 -20.48 -16.12 -35.74
N GLY A 46 -20.89 -15.85 -34.51
CA GLY A 46 -21.81 -16.70 -33.72
C GLY A 46 -22.78 -15.86 -32.90
N TYR A 47 -23.29 -16.47 -31.83
CA TYR A 47 -24.28 -15.82 -30.93
C TYR A 47 -23.84 -15.89 -29.50
N MET A 48 -24.19 -14.85 -28.72
CA MET A 48 -24.03 -14.74 -27.29
C MET A 48 -25.41 -14.56 -26.64
N VAL A 49 -25.66 -15.27 -25.54
CA VAL A 49 -26.82 -15.08 -24.69
C VAL A 49 -26.44 -14.33 -23.45
N ILE A 50 -27.26 -13.35 -23.04
CA ILE A 50 -27.10 -12.55 -21.81
C ILE A 50 -28.41 -12.62 -21.03
N CYS A 51 -28.34 -13.07 -19.79
CA CYS A 51 -29.43 -12.97 -18.82
C CYS A 51 -29.10 -11.91 -17.78
N ARG A 52 -30.11 -11.15 -17.33
CA ARG A 52 -29.99 -10.10 -16.30
C ARG A 52 -31.06 -10.28 -15.24
N LYS A 53 -30.71 -10.01 -14.00
CA LYS A 53 -31.62 -9.99 -12.85
C LYS A 53 -31.32 -8.75 -12.02
N LEU A 54 -32.36 -8.12 -11.49
CA LEU A 54 -32.21 -7.02 -10.54
C LEU A 54 -31.75 -7.61 -9.20
N GLY A 55 -30.57 -7.17 -8.72
CA GLY A 55 -30.05 -7.54 -7.41
C GLY A 55 -30.77 -6.81 -6.27
N PRO A 56 -30.58 -7.23 -5.02
CA PRO A 56 -31.18 -6.57 -3.86
C PRO A 56 -30.70 -5.13 -3.66
N ASP A 57 -29.55 -4.78 -4.23
CA ASP A 57 -28.92 -3.45 -4.23
C ASP A 57 -29.46 -2.51 -5.33
N GLY A 58 -30.48 -2.93 -6.06
CA GLY A 58 -31.04 -2.18 -7.19
C GLY A 58 -30.20 -2.19 -8.46
N ARG A 59 -29.07 -2.92 -8.50
CA ARG A 59 -28.21 -3.06 -9.68
C ARG A 59 -28.50 -4.35 -10.44
N TYR A 60 -28.32 -4.30 -11.77
CA TYR A 60 -28.49 -5.49 -12.60
C TYR A 60 -27.25 -6.39 -12.51
N ILE A 61 -27.46 -7.61 -12.04
CA ILE A 61 -26.50 -8.71 -12.15
C ILE A 61 -26.70 -9.38 -13.51
N SER A 62 -25.66 -9.59 -14.29
CA SER A 62 -25.73 -10.25 -15.58
C SER A 62 -24.76 -11.40 -15.71
N LYS A 63 -25.21 -12.48 -16.36
CA LYS A 63 -24.34 -13.57 -16.83
C LYS A 63 -24.50 -13.70 -18.34
N SER A 64 -23.41 -14.02 -19.02
CA SER A 64 -23.40 -14.21 -20.47
C SER A 64 -22.58 -15.43 -20.86
N LYS A 65 -22.94 -16.06 -21.98
CA LYS A 65 -22.15 -17.11 -22.63
C LYS A 65 -22.16 -16.88 -24.13
N SER A 66 -20.99 -16.92 -24.76
CA SER A 66 -20.77 -16.77 -26.20
C SER A 66 -20.34 -18.11 -26.80
N GLY A 67 -20.22 -18.16 -28.14
CA GLY A 67 -19.72 -19.34 -28.86
C GLY A 67 -20.80 -20.26 -29.40
N PHE A 68 -22.06 -19.82 -29.39
CA PHE A 68 -23.14 -20.59 -30.04
C PHE A 68 -23.13 -20.37 -31.56
N LYS A 69 -23.20 -21.45 -32.33
CA LYS A 69 -23.24 -21.40 -33.81
C LYS A 69 -24.57 -20.88 -34.32
N THR A 70 -25.67 -21.16 -33.60
CA THR A 70 -27.01 -20.74 -34.00
C THR A 70 -27.72 -19.95 -32.90
N GLN A 71 -28.65 -19.09 -33.32
CA GLN A 71 -29.52 -18.36 -32.39
C GLN A 71 -30.42 -19.30 -31.57
N ARG A 72 -30.76 -20.45 -32.14
CA ARG A 72 -31.57 -21.48 -31.50
C ARG A 72 -30.82 -22.07 -30.30
N ASP A 73 -29.54 -22.44 -30.46
CA ASP A 73 -28.72 -23.00 -29.37
C ASP A 73 -28.49 -21.99 -28.27
N ALA A 74 -28.20 -20.73 -28.62
CA ALA A 74 -28.08 -19.65 -27.65
C ALA A 74 -29.39 -19.48 -26.84
N ARG A 75 -30.56 -19.62 -27.50
CA ARG A 75 -31.87 -19.54 -26.83
C ARG A 75 -32.14 -20.74 -25.94
N ALA A 76 -31.75 -21.93 -26.37
CA ALA A 76 -31.90 -23.14 -25.57
C ALA A 76 -31.06 -23.11 -24.27
N TYR A 77 -29.94 -22.39 -24.29
CA TYR A 77 -29.08 -22.24 -23.12
C TYR A 77 -29.54 -21.14 -22.12
N ALA A 78 -30.39 -20.22 -22.53
CA ALA A 78 -30.87 -19.12 -21.68
C ALA A 78 -31.46 -19.56 -20.33
N PRO A 79 -32.28 -20.65 -20.22
CA PRO A 79 -32.79 -21.16 -18.96
C PRO A 79 -31.70 -21.62 -18.00
N GLU A 80 -30.63 -22.24 -18.50
CA GLU A 80 -29.49 -22.65 -17.67
C GLU A 80 -28.73 -21.45 -17.12
N LEU A 81 -28.50 -20.45 -17.97
CA LEU A 81 -27.85 -19.22 -17.57
C LEU A 81 -28.68 -18.48 -16.49
N ARG A 82 -30.01 -18.58 -16.60
CA ARG A 82 -30.94 -18.04 -15.62
C ARG A 82 -30.93 -18.82 -14.32
N LYS A 83 -30.91 -20.16 -14.36
CA LYS A 83 -30.72 -20.99 -13.16
C LYS A 83 -29.42 -20.64 -12.44
N MET A 84 -28.35 -20.28 -13.18
CA MET A 84 -27.10 -19.82 -12.60
C MET A 84 -27.18 -18.41 -11.98
N LEU A 85 -28.10 -17.56 -12.43
CA LEU A 85 -28.42 -16.29 -11.81
C LEU A 85 -29.37 -16.44 -10.62
N ASP A 86 -30.25 -17.44 -10.68
CA ASP A 86 -31.27 -17.74 -9.67
C ASP A 86 -30.76 -18.73 -8.62
N ARG A 87 -29.61 -19.41 -8.86
CA ARG A 87 -28.99 -20.17 -7.77
C ARG A 87 -28.81 -19.19 -6.62
N PRO A 88 -29.42 -19.42 -5.45
CA PRO A 88 -29.01 -18.70 -4.28
C PRO A 88 -27.49 -18.90 -4.20
N THR A 89 -26.75 -17.80 -4.12
CA THR A 89 -25.36 -17.85 -3.71
C THR A 89 -25.38 -18.80 -2.53
N THR A 90 -24.76 -19.97 -2.65
CA THR A 90 -24.75 -21.04 -1.64
C THR A 90 -24.84 -20.41 -0.28
N VAL A 91 -25.74 -20.90 0.57
CA VAL A 91 -25.96 -20.44 1.93
C VAL A 91 -24.56 -20.15 2.49
N SER A 92 -24.18 -18.88 2.53
CA SER A 92 -22.87 -18.54 3.02
C SER A 92 -22.92 -18.96 4.47
N GLU A 93 -22.04 -19.87 4.86
CA GLU A 93 -21.80 -20.09 6.28
C GLU A 93 -21.78 -18.71 6.92
N SER A 94 -22.61 -18.53 7.95
CA SER A 94 -22.70 -17.25 8.65
C SER A 94 -21.38 -17.02 9.38
N VAL A 95 -20.47 -16.33 8.69
CA VAL A 95 -19.11 -16.06 9.18
C VAL A 95 -19.06 -14.65 9.72
N THR A 96 -18.57 -14.47 10.95
CA THR A 96 -18.37 -13.14 11.51
C THR A 96 -17.09 -12.50 10.94
N PHE A 97 -16.97 -11.17 11.08
CA PHE A 97 -15.77 -10.42 10.67
C PHE A 97 -14.49 -10.99 11.33
N GLY A 98 -14.58 -11.31 12.63
CA GLY A 98 -13.46 -11.91 13.36
C GLY A 98 -13.11 -13.31 12.85
N GLN A 99 -14.11 -14.16 12.63
CA GLN A 99 -13.90 -15.50 12.08
C GLN A 99 -13.30 -15.45 10.68
N LEU A 100 -13.75 -14.52 9.83
CA LEU A 100 -13.18 -14.31 8.51
C LEU A 100 -11.70 -13.93 8.58
N TYR A 101 -11.35 -13.02 9.49
CA TYR A 101 -9.95 -12.63 9.71
C TYR A 101 -9.09 -13.85 10.10
N TYR A 102 -9.53 -14.66 11.05
CA TYR A 102 -8.77 -15.84 11.47
C TYR A 102 -8.68 -16.93 10.40
N ARG A 103 -9.65 -17.05 9.49
CA ARG A 103 -9.56 -17.91 8.30
C ARG A 103 -8.58 -17.33 7.27
N TRP A 104 -8.55 -16.01 7.11
CA TRP A 104 -7.68 -15.31 6.18
C TRP A 104 -6.20 -15.36 6.60
N VAL A 105 -5.88 -15.28 7.89
CA VAL A 105 -4.50 -15.27 8.41
C VAL A 105 -3.64 -16.43 7.90
N PRO A 106 -4.01 -17.71 8.04
CA PRO A 106 -3.18 -18.83 7.54
C PRO A 106 -3.08 -18.86 6.02
N PHE A 107 -4.06 -18.34 5.30
CA PHE A 107 -4.01 -18.20 3.85
C PHE A 107 -3.01 -17.13 3.41
N TYR A 108 -2.93 -16.03 4.15
CA TYR A 108 -2.19 -14.84 3.74
C TYR A 108 -0.76 -14.80 4.30
N SER A 109 -0.54 -15.26 5.53
CA SER A 109 0.75 -15.15 6.22
C SER A 109 1.94 -15.78 5.47
N PRO A 110 1.83 -16.91 4.75
CA PRO A 110 2.96 -17.46 4.01
C PRO A 110 3.38 -16.63 2.78
N ARG A 111 2.57 -15.64 2.39
CA ARG A 111 2.73 -14.86 1.14
C ARG A 111 3.29 -13.46 1.36
N VAL A 112 3.46 -13.06 2.62
CA VAL A 112 3.83 -11.69 2.98
C VAL A 112 4.87 -11.66 4.09
N SER A 113 5.50 -10.50 4.29
CA SER A 113 6.46 -10.30 5.36
C SER A 113 5.80 -10.31 6.76
N GLU A 114 6.56 -10.68 7.79
CA GLU A 114 6.12 -10.60 9.18
C GLU A 114 5.65 -9.19 9.58
N GLY A 115 6.35 -8.14 9.08
CA GLY A 115 5.98 -6.74 9.33
C GLY A 115 4.61 -6.38 8.75
N GLU A 116 4.25 -6.96 7.61
CA GLU A 116 2.94 -6.77 6.99
C GLU A 116 1.83 -7.46 7.78
N MET A 117 2.10 -8.67 8.30
CA MET A 117 1.19 -9.36 9.21
C MET A 117 1.01 -8.63 10.53
N LYS A 118 2.08 -8.09 11.12
CA LYS A 118 2.00 -7.23 12.32
C LYS A 118 1.12 -5.98 12.07
N SER A 119 1.25 -5.37 10.90
CA SER A 119 0.41 -4.23 10.51
C SER A 119 -1.06 -4.60 10.34
N ALA A 120 -1.34 -5.77 9.75
CA ALA A 120 -2.70 -6.29 9.62
C ALA A 120 -3.31 -6.64 10.99
N ALA A 121 -2.55 -7.27 11.88
CA ALA A 121 -3.01 -7.58 13.24
C ALA A 121 -3.29 -6.31 14.07
N ALA A 122 -2.45 -5.29 13.93
CA ALA A 122 -2.68 -3.99 14.57
C ALA A 122 -3.94 -3.30 14.01
N ALA A 123 -4.17 -3.37 12.71
CA ALA A 123 -5.39 -2.84 12.08
C ALA A 123 -6.64 -3.60 12.52
N PHE A 124 -6.57 -4.93 12.65
CA PHE A 124 -7.68 -5.76 13.09
C PHE A 124 -8.18 -5.39 14.49
N LYS A 125 -7.26 -5.05 15.41
CA LYS A 125 -7.63 -4.60 16.77
C LYS A 125 -8.56 -3.39 16.75
N TRP A 126 -8.42 -2.48 15.79
CA TRP A 126 -9.26 -1.30 15.66
C TRP A 126 -10.66 -1.57 15.09
N PHE A 127 -10.89 -2.77 14.59
CA PHE A 127 -12.20 -3.25 14.19
C PHE A 127 -12.93 -4.05 15.29
N SER A 128 -12.48 -4.00 16.54
CA SER A 128 -13.02 -4.79 17.65
C SER A 128 -14.56 -4.70 17.80
N ALA A 129 -15.13 -3.51 17.55
CA ALA A 129 -16.57 -3.28 17.62
C ALA A 129 -17.39 -4.16 16.65
N VAL A 130 -16.77 -4.62 15.56
CA VAL A 130 -17.46 -5.41 14.51
C VAL A 130 -16.99 -6.86 14.44
N HIS A 131 -16.10 -7.31 15.32
CA HIS A 131 -15.58 -8.68 15.29
C HIS A 131 -16.69 -9.75 15.35
N GLY A 132 -17.74 -9.49 16.14
CA GLY A 132 -18.90 -10.38 16.28
C GLY A 132 -19.99 -10.21 15.22
N TYR A 133 -19.88 -9.20 14.35
CA TYR A 133 -20.91 -8.96 13.34
C TYR A 133 -20.80 -9.97 12.19
N GLN A 134 -21.95 -10.44 11.71
CA GLN A 134 -22.00 -11.25 10.50
C GLN A 134 -21.38 -10.46 9.33
N PHE A 135 -20.43 -11.05 8.64
CA PHE A 135 -19.69 -10.35 7.59
C PHE A 135 -20.60 -9.81 6.48
N THR A 136 -21.67 -10.55 6.17
CA THR A 136 -22.69 -10.14 5.19
C THR A 136 -23.59 -9.00 5.66
N ALA A 137 -23.66 -8.72 6.96
CA ALA A 137 -24.44 -7.63 7.55
C ALA A 137 -23.62 -6.33 7.74
N ILE A 138 -22.31 -6.39 7.51
CA ILE A 138 -21.42 -5.21 7.65
C ILE A 138 -21.67 -4.27 6.48
N THR A 139 -21.83 -2.98 6.79
CA THR A 139 -21.99 -1.91 5.80
C THR A 139 -20.72 -1.05 5.71
N ALA A 140 -20.65 -0.20 4.68
CA ALA A 140 -19.59 0.79 4.56
C ALA A 140 -19.54 1.72 5.79
N HIS A 141 -20.69 2.16 6.30
CA HIS A 141 -20.78 3.01 7.49
C HIS A 141 -20.20 2.34 8.73
N THR A 142 -20.57 1.08 8.97
CA THR A 142 -20.09 0.32 10.13
C THR A 142 -18.55 0.21 10.15
N LEU A 143 -17.91 0.00 8.98
CA LEU A 143 -16.45 -0.03 8.88
C LEU A 143 -15.84 1.37 8.99
N GLN A 144 -16.51 2.38 8.42
CA GLN A 144 -16.05 3.75 8.50
C GLN A 144 -16.07 4.27 9.93
N ASP A 145 -17.11 3.96 10.71
CA ASP A 145 -17.21 4.32 12.13
C ASP A 145 -16.01 3.78 12.94
N CYS A 146 -15.58 2.54 12.65
CA CYS A 146 -14.38 1.98 13.28
C CYS A 146 -13.11 2.75 12.90
N ILE A 147 -12.98 3.17 11.61
CA ILE A 147 -11.84 3.94 11.14
C ILE A 147 -11.84 5.34 11.77
N ASP A 148 -12.99 5.98 11.86
CA ASP A 148 -13.11 7.34 12.39
C ASP A 148 -12.87 7.35 13.90
N ALA A 149 -13.35 6.35 14.64
CA ALA A 149 -13.11 6.16 16.07
C ALA A 149 -11.63 5.82 16.39
N CYS A 150 -10.80 5.43 15.41
CA CYS A 150 -9.40 5.13 15.63
C CYS A 150 -8.61 6.42 15.94
N PRO A 151 -7.99 6.57 17.15
CA PRO A 151 -7.26 7.77 17.53
C PRO A 151 -5.85 7.85 16.89
N ARG A 152 -5.47 6.85 16.12
CA ARG A 152 -4.16 6.79 15.47
C ARG A 152 -4.12 7.60 14.17
N GLY A 153 -2.91 7.98 13.76
CA GLY A 153 -2.68 8.75 12.56
C GLY A 153 -3.07 8.02 11.26
N LYS A 154 -3.12 8.76 10.18
CA LYS A 154 -3.57 8.32 8.84
C LYS A 154 -3.00 6.97 8.40
N ARG A 155 -1.71 6.70 8.68
CA ARG A 155 -1.08 5.43 8.28
C ARG A 155 -1.78 4.21 8.88
N THR A 156 -2.20 4.28 10.16
CA THR A 156 -2.95 3.20 10.79
C THR A 156 -4.32 3.03 10.13
N LYS A 157 -5.01 4.15 9.86
CA LYS A 157 -6.31 4.14 9.17
C LYS A 157 -6.21 3.60 7.74
N GLU A 158 -5.13 3.91 7.02
CA GLU A 158 -4.86 3.28 5.70
C GLU A 158 -4.61 1.77 5.82
N ASN A 159 -3.93 1.31 6.87
CA ASN A 159 -3.76 -0.12 7.12
C ASN A 159 -5.10 -0.80 7.44
N MET A 160 -6.03 -0.12 8.15
CA MET A 160 -7.39 -0.63 8.36
C MET A 160 -8.14 -0.79 7.04
N LYS A 161 -8.11 0.22 6.17
CA LYS A 161 -8.69 0.13 4.82
C LYS A 161 -8.10 -1.01 4.00
N LEU A 162 -6.78 -1.17 4.05
CA LEU A 162 -6.08 -2.23 3.35
C LEU A 162 -6.50 -3.61 3.86
N LEU A 163 -6.63 -3.78 5.19
CA LEU A 163 -7.13 -5.01 5.78
C LEU A 163 -8.57 -5.31 5.33
N ALA A 164 -9.47 -4.31 5.39
CA ALA A 164 -10.84 -4.48 4.91
C ALA A 164 -10.86 -4.94 3.43
N ARG A 165 -10.08 -4.30 2.55
CA ARG A 165 -9.95 -4.70 1.14
C ARG A 165 -9.51 -6.15 0.98
N ARG A 166 -8.52 -6.58 1.77
CA ARG A 166 -8.00 -7.96 1.74
C ARG A 166 -9.02 -8.98 2.20
N LEU A 167 -9.77 -8.66 3.26
CA LEU A 167 -10.83 -9.52 3.76
C LEU A 167 -11.99 -9.66 2.77
N TYR A 168 -12.41 -8.56 2.11
CA TYR A 168 -13.40 -8.64 1.04
C TYR A 168 -12.91 -9.44 -0.18
N ALA A 169 -11.65 -9.26 -0.58
CA ALA A 169 -11.06 -10.02 -1.67
C ALA A 169 -11.02 -11.52 -1.34
N TYR A 170 -10.64 -11.88 -0.11
CA TYR A 170 -10.64 -13.25 0.37
C TYR A 170 -12.06 -13.82 0.43
N ALA A 171 -13.00 -13.09 1.04
CA ALA A 171 -14.41 -13.51 1.13
C ALA A 171 -15.05 -13.73 -0.26
N LYS A 172 -14.69 -12.89 -1.24
CA LYS A 172 -15.12 -13.06 -2.63
C LYS A 172 -14.56 -14.35 -3.24
N GLY A 173 -13.31 -14.69 -2.96
CA GLY A 173 -12.70 -15.97 -3.37
C GLY A 173 -13.42 -17.17 -2.78
N GLU A 174 -13.88 -17.08 -1.53
CA GLU A 174 -14.62 -18.11 -0.81
C GLU A 174 -16.15 -18.05 -1.07
N ASN A 175 -16.64 -17.17 -1.92
CA ASN A 175 -18.07 -16.90 -2.16
C ASN A 175 -18.87 -16.51 -0.90
N LEU A 176 -18.22 -15.88 0.08
CA LEU A 176 -18.81 -15.49 1.37
C LEU A 176 -19.46 -14.11 1.37
N SER A 177 -19.15 -13.24 0.42
CA SER A 177 -19.69 -11.87 0.35
C SER A 177 -20.06 -11.45 -1.06
N PRO A 178 -21.31 -11.00 -1.27
CA PRO A 178 -21.75 -10.50 -2.58
C PRO A 178 -21.35 -9.05 -2.87
N VAL A 179 -21.09 -8.22 -1.85
CA VAL A 179 -20.84 -6.77 -1.98
C VAL A 179 -19.56 -6.38 -1.26
N ASP A 180 -18.66 -5.69 -1.97
CA ASP A 180 -17.40 -5.17 -1.43
C ASP A 180 -17.53 -3.66 -1.19
N PHE A 181 -17.52 -3.25 0.07
CA PHE A 181 -17.58 -1.84 0.49
C PHE A 181 -16.20 -1.21 0.74
N SER A 182 -15.12 -1.98 0.64
CA SER A 182 -13.77 -1.50 1.00
C SER A 182 -13.30 -0.31 0.16
N GLY A 183 -13.80 -0.19 -1.07
CA GLY A 183 -13.48 0.91 -1.96
C GLY A 183 -14.05 2.28 -1.54
N SER A 184 -15.10 2.29 -0.72
CA SER A 184 -15.76 3.52 -0.23
C SER A 184 -15.20 4.05 1.09
N LEU A 185 -14.21 3.37 1.68
CA LEU A 185 -13.64 3.76 2.98
C LEU A 185 -12.61 4.90 2.84
N PHE A 186 -12.56 5.78 3.83
CA PHE A 186 -11.67 6.94 3.88
C PHE A 186 -10.79 6.88 5.12
N ALA A 187 -9.51 7.22 4.98
CA ALA A 187 -8.56 7.30 6.10
C ALA A 187 -8.46 8.71 6.71
N GLY A 188 -9.22 9.65 6.18
CA GLY A 188 -9.15 11.06 6.57
C GLY A 188 -7.89 11.77 6.05
N ARG A 189 -7.80 13.06 6.36
CA ARG A 189 -6.60 13.88 6.11
C ARG A 189 -5.82 13.95 7.40
N ASP A 190 -4.54 13.59 7.34
CA ASP A 190 -3.63 13.79 8.46
C ASP A 190 -2.62 14.87 8.04
N PRO A 191 -2.41 15.93 8.80
CA PRO A 191 -1.27 16.79 8.54
C PRO A 191 -0.04 15.89 8.62
N LYS A 192 0.67 15.77 7.51
CA LYS A 192 1.91 14.98 7.45
C LYS A 192 2.82 15.49 8.55
N GLY A 193 2.96 14.75 9.62
CA GLY A 193 3.98 14.99 10.63
C GLY A 193 5.32 14.98 9.89
N LYS A 194 5.91 16.15 9.69
CA LYS A 194 7.25 16.26 9.11
C LYS A 194 8.20 15.66 10.15
N ARG A 195 9.00 14.70 9.75
CA ARG A 195 10.18 14.26 10.50
C ARG A 195 11.36 15.07 9.97
N PRO A 196 11.63 16.26 10.53
CA PRO A 196 12.65 17.11 9.95
C PRO A 196 14.05 16.51 10.14
N PRO A 197 14.99 16.81 9.24
CA PRO A 197 16.40 16.52 9.46
C PRO A 197 16.92 17.32 10.65
N PHE A 198 18.05 16.94 11.21
CA PHE A 198 18.78 17.78 12.15
C PHE A 198 19.25 19.07 11.45
N THR A 199 19.18 20.17 12.19
CA THR A 199 19.78 21.44 11.75
C THR A 199 21.31 21.40 11.87
N PRO A 200 22.06 22.28 11.18
CA PRO A 200 23.51 22.39 11.35
C PRO A 200 23.91 22.62 12.83
N GLN A 201 23.17 23.45 13.56
CA GLN A 201 23.42 23.73 14.97
C GLN A 201 23.21 22.51 15.87
N GLU A 202 22.15 21.72 15.59
CA GLU A 202 21.91 20.47 16.32
C GLU A 202 23.00 19.43 16.05
N ILE A 203 23.46 19.32 14.78
CA ILE A 203 24.57 18.43 14.44
C ILE A 203 25.86 18.87 15.14
N ALA A 204 26.16 20.18 15.17
CA ALA A 204 27.30 20.70 15.92
C ALA A 204 27.20 20.44 17.43
N ALA A 205 25.99 20.51 18.01
CA ALA A 205 25.76 20.17 19.41
C ALA A 205 26.03 18.67 19.68
N ILE A 206 25.58 17.78 18.80
CA ILE A 206 25.83 16.35 18.87
C ILE A 206 27.34 16.06 18.72
N ASP A 207 28.00 16.77 17.80
CA ASP A 207 29.45 16.65 17.58
C ASP A 207 30.26 17.05 18.84
N ARG A 208 29.92 18.16 19.48
CA ARG A 208 30.54 18.57 20.74
C ARG A 208 30.29 17.56 21.85
N ALA A 209 29.06 17.05 21.94
CA ALA A 209 28.69 16.04 22.92
C ALA A 209 29.51 14.73 22.75
N GLU A 210 29.76 14.32 21.49
CA GLU A 210 30.62 13.15 21.21
C GLU A 210 32.04 13.38 21.69
N ARG A 211 32.64 14.55 21.40
CA ARG A 211 33.99 14.91 21.85
C ARG A 211 34.10 14.97 23.37
N GLN A 212 33.02 15.28 24.08
CA GLN A 212 32.92 15.29 25.53
C GLN A 212 32.62 13.90 26.12
N GLY A 213 32.50 12.87 25.28
CA GLY A 213 32.22 11.52 25.72
C GLY A 213 30.78 11.30 26.19
N VAL A 214 29.83 12.12 25.75
CA VAL A 214 28.41 11.93 26.07
C VAL A 214 27.93 10.64 25.41
N PRO A 215 27.37 9.71 26.17
CA PRO A 215 26.90 8.43 25.65
C PRO A 215 25.96 8.57 24.45
N TYR A 216 26.12 7.73 23.44
CA TYR A 216 25.29 7.62 22.24
C TYR A 216 25.32 8.81 21.27
N ALA A 217 26.07 9.90 21.57
CA ALA A 217 26.28 10.99 20.62
C ALA A 217 27.03 10.49 19.37
N ASP A 218 28.01 9.60 19.58
CA ASP A 218 28.74 8.87 18.53
C ASP A 218 27.79 8.05 17.63
N TYR A 219 26.78 7.39 18.19
CA TYR A 219 25.79 6.60 17.43
C TYR A 219 25.00 7.50 16.48
N VAL A 220 24.51 8.63 16.99
CA VAL A 220 23.72 9.57 16.18
C VAL A 220 24.58 10.19 15.08
N LEU A 221 25.84 10.54 15.35
CA LEU A 221 26.75 11.04 14.32
C LEU A 221 26.98 9.99 13.22
N VAL A 222 27.25 8.75 13.57
CA VAL A 222 27.43 7.70 12.56
C VAL A 222 26.16 7.53 11.72
N MET A 223 24.97 7.59 12.32
CA MET A 223 23.71 7.55 11.59
C MET A 223 23.56 8.74 10.65
N ILE A 224 23.97 9.95 11.04
CA ILE A 224 23.91 11.18 10.21
C ILE A 224 24.83 11.07 9.00
N TYR A 225 26.06 10.57 9.20
CA TYR A 225 27.08 10.52 8.14
C TYR A 225 27.05 9.24 7.29
N THR A 226 26.23 8.25 7.64
CA THR A 226 26.06 7.02 6.85
C THR A 226 24.68 6.86 6.23
N GLY A 227 23.67 7.54 6.79
CA GLY A 227 22.31 7.46 6.31
C GLY A 227 21.65 6.09 6.42
N PHE A 228 22.23 5.14 7.17
CA PHE A 228 21.56 3.86 7.44
C PHE A 228 20.19 4.05 8.09
N ARG A 229 19.25 3.17 7.78
CA ARG A 229 18.01 3.12 8.57
C ARG A 229 18.32 2.67 10.00
N PRO A 230 17.60 3.12 11.03
CA PRO A 230 17.91 2.74 12.40
C PRO A 230 18.08 1.22 12.60
N THR A 231 17.20 0.41 12.02
CA THR A 231 17.31 -1.06 12.07
C THR A 231 18.55 -1.61 11.36
N GLU A 232 18.96 -1.00 10.23
CA GLU A 232 20.18 -1.36 9.50
C GLU A 232 21.42 -0.99 10.31
N PHE A 233 21.45 0.22 10.88
CA PHE A 233 22.52 0.72 11.74
C PHE A 233 22.74 -0.20 12.95
N LEU A 234 21.65 -0.57 13.63
CA LEU A 234 21.73 -1.44 14.81
C LEU A 234 22.11 -2.90 14.50
N SER A 235 22.05 -3.31 13.24
CA SER A 235 22.48 -4.64 12.80
C SER A 235 23.95 -4.71 12.36
N LEU A 236 24.66 -3.58 12.31
CA LEU A 236 26.07 -3.55 11.91
C LEU A 236 26.94 -4.29 12.92
N THR A 237 27.84 -5.11 12.39
CA THR A 237 28.86 -5.85 13.16
C THR A 237 30.26 -5.48 12.70
N ALA A 238 31.29 -5.92 13.41
CA ALA A 238 32.66 -5.70 12.97
C ALA A 238 32.92 -6.24 11.54
N ALA A 239 32.27 -7.33 11.17
CA ALA A 239 32.31 -7.87 9.80
C ALA A 239 31.64 -6.97 8.73
N SER A 240 30.85 -5.98 9.15
CA SER A 240 30.24 -4.99 8.24
C SER A 240 31.24 -3.92 7.78
N TYR A 241 32.41 -3.84 8.36
CA TYR A 241 33.44 -2.86 8.00
C TYR A 241 34.55 -3.53 7.19
N ASP A 242 34.86 -2.92 6.05
CA ASP A 242 36.00 -3.30 5.22
C ASP A 242 37.13 -2.27 5.41
N PRO A 243 38.26 -2.70 6.02
CA PRO A 243 39.42 -1.81 6.27
C PRO A 243 40.14 -1.39 4.98
N VAL A 244 40.07 -2.20 3.91
CA VAL A 244 40.74 -1.90 2.63
C VAL A 244 40.00 -0.76 1.93
N THR A 245 38.71 -0.85 1.84
CA THR A 245 37.87 0.16 1.21
C THR A 245 37.43 1.25 2.18
N ASN A 246 37.70 1.14 3.49
CA ASN A 246 37.21 2.04 4.53
C ASN A 246 35.71 2.36 4.32
N ALA A 247 34.89 1.32 4.22
CA ALA A 247 33.47 1.41 3.98
C ALA A 247 32.69 0.49 4.91
N LEU A 248 31.45 0.87 5.23
CA LEU A 248 30.49 0.03 5.94
C LEU A 248 29.54 -0.59 4.94
N THR A 249 29.36 -1.89 5.03
CA THR A 249 28.37 -2.63 4.22
C THR A 249 27.15 -2.95 5.08
N GLY A 250 25.97 -2.59 4.61
CA GLY A 250 24.72 -2.84 5.35
C GLY A 250 23.48 -2.64 4.50
N GLY A 251 22.35 -3.00 5.07
CA GLY A 251 21.04 -2.90 4.41
C GLY A 251 20.31 -4.23 4.38
N ILE A 252 19.10 -4.28 4.96
CA ILE A 252 18.36 -5.55 5.15
C ILE A 252 16.99 -5.49 4.48
N LYS A 253 16.40 -4.30 4.33
CA LYS A 253 14.95 -4.14 4.13
C LYS A 253 14.48 -4.17 2.68
N THR A 254 15.31 -3.82 1.73
CA THR A 254 14.95 -3.75 0.30
C THR A 254 16.07 -4.33 -0.54
N ASP A 255 15.75 -4.98 -1.65
CA ASP A 255 16.77 -5.55 -2.55
C ASP A 255 17.76 -4.47 -3.03
N ALA A 256 17.29 -3.25 -3.30
CA ALA A 256 18.13 -2.11 -3.68
C ALA A 256 19.00 -1.55 -2.54
N GLY A 257 18.69 -1.86 -1.30
CA GLY A 257 19.45 -1.41 -0.13
C GLY A 257 20.30 -2.52 0.48
N ARG A 258 20.16 -3.76 -0.01
CA ARG A 258 20.92 -4.91 0.50
C ARG A 258 22.38 -4.74 0.12
N ASP A 259 23.25 -4.99 1.10
CA ASP A 259 24.71 -4.96 0.93
C ASP A 259 25.27 -3.66 0.31
N ARG A 260 24.57 -2.53 0.52
CA ARG A 260 25.07 -1.25 0.05
C ARG A 260 26.32 -0.84 0.82
N GLN A 261 27.31 -0.37 0.10
CA GLN A 261 28.55 0.14 0.65
C GLN A 261 28.47 1.64 0.87
N ILE A 262 28.74 2.07 2.10
CA ILE A 262 28.80 3.47 2.49
C ILE A 262 30.24 3.79 2.91
N PRO A 263 30.97 4.61 2.15
CA PRO A 263 32.29 5.10 2.56
C PRO A 263 32.22 5.81 3.92
N VAL A 264 33.17 5.53 4.77
CA VAL A 264 33.25 6.16 6.10
C VAL A 264 33.78 7.59 5.94
N HIS A 265 32.92 8.56 6.30
CA HIS A 265 33.31 9.98 6.31
C HIS A 265 34.45 10.25 7.32
N PRO A 266 35.44 11.13 7.04
CA PRO A 266 36.55 11.43 7.95
C PRO A 266 36.10 11.73 9.39
N ARG A 267 34.98 12.48 9.58
CA ARG A 267 34.49 12.86 10.91
C ARG A 267 34.11 11.67 11.80
N ILE A 268 33.67 10.57 11.22
CA ILE A 268 33.24 9.39 11.99
C ILE A 268 34.24 8.24 11.93
N LYS A 269 35.40 8.43 11.28
CA LYS A 269 36.40 7.37 11.08
C LYS A 269 36.90 6.78 12.38
N GLU A 270 37.24 7.61 13.35
CA GLU A 270 37.72 7.15 14.67
C GLU A 270 36.61 6.47 15.47
N ILE A 271 35.39 6.94 15.37
CA ILE A 271 34.22 6.31 16.02
C ILE A 271 34.04 4.88 15.51
N VAL A 272 34.04 4.73 14.18
CA VAL A 272 33.92 3.42 13.53
C VAL A 272 35.09 2.52 13.90
N ALA A 273 36.32 3.03 13.86
CA ALA A 273 37.52 2.27 14.21
C ALA A 273 37.47 1.73 15.67
N ARG A 274 37.10 2.59 16.63
CA ARG A 274 36.91 2.16 18.05
C ARG A 274 35.82 1.09 18.17
N SER A 275 34.72 1.24 17.41
CA SER A 275 33.63 0.26 17.45
C SER A 275 34.02 -1.07 16.83
N VAL A 276 34.77 -1.07 15.72
CA VAL A 276 35.30 -2.28 15.08
C VAL A 276 36.31 -3.00 15.99
N ALA A 277 37.19 -2.25 16.67
CA ALA A 277 38.19 -2.82 17.59
C ALA A 277 37.56 -3.58 18.78
N ARG A 278 36.35 -3.20 19.20
CA ARG A 278 35.59 -3.93 20.24
C ARG A 278 35.12 -5.29 19.77
N GLY A 279 34.96 -5.48 18.47
CA GLY A 279 34.37 -6.68 17.88
C GLY A 279 32.86 -6.80 18.10
N GLY A 280 32.26 -7.84 17.52
CA GLY A 280 30.83 -8.14 17.69
C GLY A 280 29.90 -7.07 17.04
N VAL A 281 28.86 -6.67 17.75
CA VAL A 281 27.92 -5.61 17.31
C VAL A 281 28.62 -4.26 17.43
N LEU A 282 28.59 -3.44 16.35
CA LEU A 282 29.27 -2.13 16.36
C LEU A 282 28.67 -1.14 17.36
N PHE A 283 27.34 -1.16 17.48
CA PHE A 283 26.57 -0.20 18.27
C PHE A 283 25.63 -0.94 19.24
N PRO A 284 26.19 -1.59 20.27
CA PRO A 284 25.41 -2.35 21.24
C PRO A 284 24.64 -1.46 22.20
N GLY A 285 23.65 -2.05 22.87
CA GLY A 285 22.94 -1.40 23.97
C GLY A 285 23.77 -1.31 25.26
N PRO A 286 23.19 -0.73 26.32
CA PRO A 286 23.86 -0.63 27.64
C PRO A 286 24.26 -1.99 28.22
N ASP A 287 23.60 -3.06 27.80
CA ASP A 287 23.85 -4.47 28.21
C ASP A 287 24.85 -5.20 27.30
N GLY A 288 25.47 -4.50 26.34
CA GLY A 288 26.40 -5.07 25.37
C GLY A 288 25.75 -5.87 24.26
N ARG A 289 24.41 -5.94 24.19
CA ARG A 289 23.65 -6.71 23.19
C ARG A 289 23.13 -5.84 22.09
N GLN A 290 22.79 -6.47 20.98
CA GLN A 290 22.10 -5.81 19.87
C GLN A 290 20.72 -5.29 20.33
N MET A 291 20.44 -4.03 20.06
CA MET A 291 19.15 -3.40 20.31
C MET A 291 18.21 -3.51 19.11
N ASN A 292 16.92 -3.51 19.38
CA ASN A 292 15.93 -3.18 18.38
C ASN A 292 15.68 -1.65 18.33
N ASP A 293 14.93 -1.21 17.32
CA ASP A 293 14.64 0.20 17.05
C ASP A 293 13.98 0.93 18.23
N GLU A 294 13.04 0.28 18.90
CA GLU A 294 12.32 0.83 20.05
C GLU A 294 13.25 0.95 21.28
N GLN A 295 14.07 -0.05 21.55
CA GLN A 295 15.04 -0.03 22.63
C GLN A 295 16.07 1.09 22.43
N PHE A 296 16.60 1.22 21.22
CA PHE A 296 17.51 2.31 20.89
C PHE A 296 16.85 3.68 21.07
N ARG A 297 15.62 3.84 20.57
CA ARG A 297 14.90 5.09 20.68
C ARG A 297 14.73 5.52 22.14
N VAL A 298 14.21 4.62 22.97
CA VAL A 298 13.82 4.94 24.37
C VAL A 298 15.03 5.02 25.30
N ARG A 299 16.03 4.13 25.14
CA ARG A 299 17.13 4.01 26.12
C ARG A 299 18.35 4.86 25.76
N CYS A 300 18.50 5.23 24.48
CA CYS A 300 19.72 5.89 24.02
C CYS A 300 19.42 7.25 23.34
N PHE A 301 18.51 7.26 22.38
CA PHE A 301 18.27 8.42 21.53
C PHE A 301 17.49 9.51 22.27
N GLU A 302 16.32 9.20 22.84
CA GLU A 302 15.48 10.19 23.54
C GLU A 302 16.22 10.85 24.72
N PRO A 303 16.92 10.11 25.60
CA PRO A 303 17.71 10.73 26.69
C PRO A 303 18.83 11.63 26.18
N LEU A 304 19.49 11.27 25.08
CA LEU A 304 20.49 12.14 24.45
C LEU A 304 19.85 13.43 23.91
N MET A 305 18.72 13.33 23.21
CA MET A 305 18.02 14.51 22.67
C MET A 305 17.55 15.45 23.79
N GLU A 306 16.98 14.91 24.85
CA GLU A 306 16.59 15.67 26.04
C GLU A 306 17.77 16.40 26.67
N ARG A 307 18.90 15.70 26.87
CA ARG A 307 20.15 16.29 27.41
C ARG A 307 20.68 17.42 26.56
N LEU A 308 20.51 17.37 25.23
CA LEU A 308 20.99 18.38 24.30
C LEU A 308 19.94 19.49 24.03
N GLY A 309 18.74 19.41 24.60
CA GLY A 309 17.65 20.35 24.33
C GLY A 309 17.12 20.28 22.87
N ILE A 310 17.24 19.10 22.22
CA ILE A 310 16.84 18.90 20.84
C ILE A 310 15.45 18.26 20.80
N GLU A 311 14.46 19.01 20.33
CA GLU A 311 13.07 18.54 20.29
C GLU A 311 12.60 18.12 18.89
N GLY A 312 11.59 17.23 18.84
CA GLY A 312 10.90 16.86 17.61
C GLY A 312 11.74 16.02 16.64
N ARG A 313 12.88 15.50 17.06
CA ARG A 313 13.73 14.58 16.29
C ARG A 313 13.43 13.13 16.67
N VAL A 314 13.64 12.24 15.69
CA VAL A 314 13.53 10.80 15.87
C VAL A 314 14.77 10.14 15.23
N PRO A 315 15.12 8.90 15.56
CA PRO A 315 16.30 8.25 14.97
C PRO A 315 16.35 8.35 13.44
N TYR A 316 15.20 8.30 12.78
CA TYR A 316 15.08 8.43 11.33
C TYR A 316 15.45 9.83 10.80
N SER A 317 15.44 10.86 11.66
CA SER A 317 15.88 12.24 11.32
C SER A 317 17.35 12.27 10.88
N ALA A 318 18.21 11.39 11.41
CA ALA A 318 19.60 11.25 10.98
C ALA A 318 19.70 10.90 9.49
N ARG A 319 18.89 9.99 9.02
CA ARG A 319 18.84 9.63 7.60
C ARG A 319 18.30 10.78 6.72
N HIS A 320 17.39 11.58 7.23
CA HIS A 320 16.96 12.80 6.53
C HIS A 320 18.08 13.84 6.43
N SER A 321 18.96 13.95 7.45
CA SER A 321 20.15 14.80 7.41
C SER A 321 21.14 14.32 6.35
N PHE A 322 21.42 13.02 6.29
CA PHE A 322 22.22 12.43 5.22
C PHE A 322 21.65 12.75 3.82
N ALA A 323 20.34 12.60 3.65
CA ALA A 323 19.69 12.96 2.39
C ALA A 323 19.82 14.45 2.05
N ASN A 324 19.88 15.33 3.05
CA ASN A 324 20.16 16.75 2.82
C ASN A 324 21.60 16.99 2.41
N PHE A 325 22.56 16.30 3.02
CA PHE A 325 23.98 16.39 2.62
C PHE A 325 24.18 15.99 1.16
N LEU A 326 23.45 14.97 0.68
CA LEU A 326 23.52 14.55 -0.72
C LEU A 326 23.03 15.59 -1.74
N LYS A 327 22.39 16.69 -1.31
CA LYS A 327 21.93 17.74 -2.22
C LYS A 327 23.08 18.64 -2.68
N ALA A 328 24.09 18.86 -1.84
CA ALA A 328 25.17 19.79 -2.11
C ALA A 328 26.21 19.29 -3.15
N PRO A 329 26.69 18.02 -3.10
CA PRO A 329 27.68 17.56 -4.06
C PRO A 329 27.12 17.49 -5.49
N ALA A 330 27.89 17.97 -6.45
CA ALA A 330 27.62 17.80 -7.87
C ALA A 330 27.97 16.34 -8.26
N ALA A 331 26.98 15.46 -8.14
CA ALA A 331 27.15 14.04 -8.42
C ALA A 331 25.92 13.49 -9.15
N PRO A 332 26.09 12.44 -9.98
CA PRO A 332 24.98 11.77 -10.65
C PRO A 332 23.92 11.27 -9.67
N ASP A 333 22.65 11.39 -10.03
CA ASP A 333 21.55 10.93 -9.19
C ASP A 333 21.63 9.43 -8.87
N LYS A 334 22.18 8.61 -9.80
CA LYS A 334 22.41 7.18 -9.59
C LYS A 334 23.25 6.90 -8.34
N ASP A 335 24.33 7.69 -8.14
CA ASP A 335 25.25 7.48 -7.02
C ASP A 335 24.61 7.94 -5.70
N LYS A 336 23.85 9.04 -5.72
CA LYS A 336 23.05 9.51 -4.59
C LYS A 336 21.96 8.49 -4.20
N ILE A 337 21.31 7.87 -5.19
CA ILE A 337 20.31 6.81 -4.99
C ILE A 337 20.98 5.56 -4.41
N ALA A 338 22.16 5.17 -4.90
CA ALA A 338 22.93 4.04 -4.36
C ALA A 338 23.27 4.26 -2.89
N LEU A 339 23.80 5.45 -2.52
CA LEU A 339 24.07 5.81 -1.12
C LEU A 339 22.82 5.78 -0.24
N MET A 340 21.66 6.18 -0.76
CA MET A 340 20.40 6.13 -0.03
C MET A 340 19.79 4.71 0.05
N GLY A 341 20.11 3.80 -0.87
CA GLY A 341 19.47 2.50 -0.95
C GLY A 341 17.95 2.62 -1.16
N HIS A 342 17.52 3.46 -2.10
CA HIS A 342 16.14 3.59 -2.53
C HIS A 342 15.87 2.71 -3.74
N SER A 343 14.68 2.07 -3.77
CA SER A 343 14.23 1.22 -4.87
C SER A 343 13.52 1.99 -5.99
N ASP A 344 13.68 3.31 -6.07
CA ASP A 344 12.89 4.12 -6.98
C ASP A 344 13.23 3.90 -8.45
N LYS A 345 12.24 3.33 -9.13
CA LYS A 345 11.81 3.47 -10.54
C LYS A 345 12.78 3.20 -11.69
N ALA A 346 14.02 2.84 -11.47
CA ALA A 346 14.89 2.54 -12.58
C ALA A 346 15.52 1.15 -12.43
N GLN A 347 14.79 0.12 -12.83
CA GLN A 347 15.36 -1.22 -13.05
C GLN A 347 16.63 -1.17 -13.95
N THR A 348 16.81 -0.11 -14.71
CA THR A 348 17.99 0.14 -15.57
C THR A 348 19.24 0.54 -14.77
N ILE A 349 19.11 1.10 -13.56
CA ILE A 349 20.26 1.51 -12.72
C ILE A 349 20.85 0.31 -11.96
N TYR A 350 20.14 -0.78 -11.84
CA TYR A 350 20.54 -1.99 -11.12
C TYR A 350 21.76 -2.70 -11.71
N TYR A 351 22.05 -2.49 -12.98
CA TYR A 351 23.18 -3.14 -13.68
C TYR A 351 24.48 -2.34 -13.68
N GLN A 352 24.49 -1.13 -13.12
CA GLN A 352 25.73 -0.37 -12.97
C GLN A 352 26.19 -0.44 -11.52
N THR A 353 27.22 -1.22 -11.26
CA THR A 353 27.91 -1.23 -9.96
C THR A 353 28.36 0.21 -9.68
N ALA A 354 27.89 0.78 -8.56
CA ALA A 354 28.32 2.12 -8.17
C ALA A 354 29.83 2.10 -7.92
N ASP A 355 30.57 3.02 -8.51
CA ASP A 355 32.01 3.14 -8.27
C ASP A 355 32.23 3.67 -6.85
N LEU A 356 32.87 2.87 -6.00
CA LEU A 356 33.13 3.23 -4.61
C LEU A 356 33.97 4.50 -4.48
N SER A 357 34.84 4.80 -5.45
CA SER A 357 35.61 6.05 -5.46
C SER A 357 34.73 7.27 -5.68
N ALA A 358 33.75 7.17 -6.57
CA ALA A 358 32.74 8.21 -6.77
C ALA A 358 31.85 8.40 -5.54
N LEU A 359 31.39 7.29 -4.92
CA LEU A 359 30.62 7.37 -3.69
C LEU A 359 31.42 8.01 -2.54
N ARG A 360 32.73 7.72 -2.46
CA ARG A 360 33.65 8.32 -1.48
C ARG A 360 33.75 9.83 -1.67
N ALA A 361 34.01 10.30 -2.88
CA ALA A 361 34.09 11.71 -3.17
C ALA A 361 32.81 12.48 -2.76
N ILE A 362 31.65 11.86 -2.94
CA ILE A 362 30.37 12.43 -2.51
C ILE A 362 30.29 12.53 -0.97
N VAL A 363 30.64 11.45 -0.27
CA VAL A 363 30.54 11.40 1.19
C VAL A 363 31.57 12.33 1.84
N GLU A 364 32.82 12.39 1.35
CA GLU A 364 33.87 13.27 1.85
C GLU A 364 33.58 14.75 1.64
N ALA A 365 32.73 15.10 0.67
CA ALA A 365 32.25 16.46 0.47
C ALA A 365 31.19 16.93 1.49
N PHE A 366 30.76 16.07 2.40
CA PHE A 366 29.81 16.47 3.44
C PHE A 366 30.43 17.45 4.43
N PRO A 367 29.66 18.40 4.95
CA PRO A 367 30.21 19.39 5.88
C PRO A 367 30.59 18.73 7.23
N VAL A 368 31.74 19.10 7.75
CA VAL A 368 32.08 18.90 9.17
C VAL A 368 31.50 20.09 9.94
N LEU A 369 30.44 19.86 10.70
CA LEU A 369 29.68 20.93 11.37
C LEU A 369 30.10 21.12 12.85
N SER A 370 31.40 20.94 13.14
CA SER A 370 31.94 21.12 14.50
C SER A 370 31.95 22.56 15.01
N ASP A 371 31.99 23.54 14.09
CA ASP A 371 32.31 24.95 14.40
C ASP A 371 31.21 25.93 13.96
N VAL A 372 29.97 25.51 13.88
CA VAL A 372 28.86 26.40 13.60
C VAL A 372 28.47 27.13 14.90
N ASN A 373 28.89 28.39 15.00
CA ASN A 373 28.49 29.35 16.05
C ASN A 373 27.01 29.69 15.97
#